data_dbeb3562ae27c86bedb696322c0c38f3
#
_entry.id   dbeb3562ae27c86bedb696322c0c38f3
#
_cell.length_a   1.000
_cell.length_b   1.000
_cell.length_c   1.000
_cell.angle_alpha   90.00
_cell.angle_beta   90.00
_cell.angle_gamma   90.00
#
_symmetry.space_group_name_H-M   'P 1'
#
loop_
_entity.id
_entity.type
_entity.pdbx_description
1 polymer ?
#
loop_
_entity_poly.entity_id
_entity_poly.type
_entity_poly.pdbx_seq_one_letter_code
_entity_poly.pdbx_strand_id
1 'polypeptide(L)'
;HLVIAGWNKTVPSVLNLIESNKDSTSVVILVNEMDKEVIQRAITGYERLDITHIPENFTHESVLRKAFLDKAGTFMILPDSSGLLPHEEPDEDKTVLTCLTAKSISESCNVVAHVLDVENVSHLQRANANEIVIPDEHVPHLLAKHVTDPGVPQFFDDLILKEEEDKGLQEVKIPKTLNGQTHNKISAFYKFKYGWLLVGYAIRKAGFSLDEQMGESGSPL
;
A
#
# COMPACT_ATOMS: atom_id res chain seq x y z
N HIS A 1 0.08 -14.14 -3.07
CA HIS A 1 1.43 -13.58 -2.99
C HIS A 1 1.43 -12.11 -3.40
N LEU A 2 2.50 -11.41 -3.07
CA LEU A 2 2.76 -10.02 -3.39
C LEU A 2 3.85 -9.95 -4.45
N VAL A 3 3.65 -9.12 -5.49
CA VAL A 3 4.71 -8.75 -6.42
C VAL A 3 5.08 -7.29 -6.20
N ILE A 4 6.37 -6.98 -6.10
CA ILE A 4 6.89 -5.61 -5.95
C ILE A 4 7.79 -5.32 -7.15
N ALA A 5 7.42 -4.34 -7.95
CA ALA A 5 8.22 -3.81 -9.06
C ALA A 5 8.95 -2.53 -8.63
N GLY A 6 10.21 -2.42 -9.02
CA GLY A 6 11.10 -1.33 -8.64
C GLY A 6 11.83 -1.58 -7.32
N TRP A 7 12.90 -0.80 -7.11
CA TRP A 7 13.73 -0.86 -5.92
C TRP A 7 14.15 0.54 -5.47
N ASN A 8 13.93 0.83 -4.20
CA ASN A 8 14.42 2.06 -3.56
C ASN A 8 14.60 1.83 -2.04
N LYS A 9 15.00 2.87 -1.32
CA LYS A 9 15.23 2.84 0.14
C LYS A 9 13.99 2.47 0.97
N THR A 10 12.78 2.56 0.39
CA THR A 10 11.52 2.26 1.10
C THR A 10 11.22 0.76 1.09
N VAL A 11 11.70 0.00 0.10
CA VAL A 11 11.39 -1.44 -0.04
C VAL A 11 11.75 -2.25 1.20
N PRO A 12 12.96 -2.12 1.80
CA PRO A 12 13.27 -2.84 3.03
C PRO A 12 12.32 -2.53 4.19
N SER A 13 11.89 -1.28 4.33
CA SER A 13 10.92 -0.90 5.38
C SER A 13 9.55 -1.54 5.14
N VAL A 14 9.09 -1.58 3.89
CA VAL A 14 7.85 -2.27 3.50
C VAL A 14 7.94 -3.76 3.82
N LEU A 15 9.06 -4.41 3.46
CA LEU A 15 9.28 -5.82 3.75
C LEU A 15 9.27 -6.10 5.27
N ASN A 16 9.91 -5.25 6.07
CA ASN A 16 9.92 -5.37 7.54
C ASN A 16 8.50 -5.29 8.12
N LEU A 17 7.68 -4.35 7.65
CA LEU A 17 6.30 -4.20 8.10
C LEU A 17 5.44 -5.43 7.70
N ILE A 18 5.67 -5.98 6.51
CA ILE A 18 4.98 -7.20 6.07
C ILE A 18 5.44 -8.41 6.90
N GLU A 19 6.75 -8.52 7.21
CA GLU A 19 7.31 -9.57 8.06
C GLU A 19 6.71 -9.55 9.47
N SER A 20 6.52 -8.36 10.05
CA SER A 20 5.95 -8.19 11.39
C SER A 20 4.48 -8.61 11.45
N ASN A 21 3.74 -8.42 10.37
CA ASN A 21 2.31 -8.72 10.33
C ASN A 21 2.05 -10.22 10.15
N LYS A 22 1.53 -10.88 11.20
CA LYS A 22 1.28 -12.34 11.24
C LYS A 22 0.25 -12.82 10.22
N ASP A 23 -0.68 -11.96 9.82
CA ASP A 23 -1.76 -12.27 8.88
C ASP A 23 -1.41 -11.91 7.42
N SER A 24 -0.20 -11.44 7.18
CA SER A 24 0.25 -11.00 5.86
C SER A 24 0.67 -12.15 4.95
N THR A 25 0.90 -11.82 3.68
CA THR A 25 1.44 -12.74 2.68
C THR A 25 2.84 -13.22 3.08
N SER A 26 3.13 -14.49 2.84
CA SER A 26 4.46 -15.07 3.06
C SER A 26 5.32 -15.14 1.80
N VAL A 27 4.74 -14.98 0.61
CA VAL A 27 5.46 -15.06 -0.67
C VAL A 27 5.55 -13.68 -1.30
N VAL A 28 6.77 -13.20 -1.54
CA VAL A 28 7.06 -11.91 -2.17
C VAL A 28 7.98 -12.12 -3.37
N ILE A 29 7.61 -11.55 -4.51
CA ILE A 29 8.44 -11.54 -5.71
C ILE A 29 8.88 -10.12 -5.98
N LEU A 30 10.19 -9.87 -5.93
CA LEU A 30 10.81 -8.59 -6.26
C LEU A 30 11.22 -8.59 -7.72
N VAL A 31 10.83 -7.57 -8.48
CA VAL A 31 11.19 -7.40 -9.89
C VAL A 31 11.85 -6.04 -10.08
N ASN A 32 13.13 -6.00 -10.35
CA ASN A 32 13.90 -4.78 -10.59
C ASN A 32 15.26 -5.11 -11.20
N GLU A 33 15.95 -4.12 -11.75
CA GLU A 33 17.25 -4.28 -12.39
C GLU A 33 18.44 -4.06 -11.42
N MET A 34 18.19 -4.10 -10.10
CA MET A 34 19.25 -3.99 -9.09
C MET A 34 20.16 -5.22 -9.10
N ASP A 35 21.42 -4.99 -8.76
CA ASP A 35 22.41 -6.05 -8.62
C ASP A 35 21.93 -7.14 -7.65
N LYS A 36 22.06 -8.38 -8.07
CA LYS A 36 21.60 -9.54 -7.32
C LYS A 36 22.23 -9.65 -5.94
N GLU A 37 23.50 -9.26 -5.80
CA GLU A 37 24.19 -9.33 -4.51
C GLU A 37 23.66 -8.26 -3.54
N VAL A 38 23.26 -7.09 -4.05
CA VAL A 38 22.64 -6.03 -3.25
C VAL A 38 21.30 -6.51 -2.70
N ILE A 39 20.46 -7.05 -3.57
CA ILE A 39 19.16 -7.59 -3.16
C ILE A 39 19.34 -8.74 -2.18
N GLN A 40 20.24 -9.70 -2.47
CA GLN A 40 20.47 -10.85 -1.59
C GLN A 40 20.87 -10.43 -0.18
N ARG A 41 21.72 -9.40 -0.05
CA ARG A 41 22.08 -8.84 1.26
C ARG A 41 20.88 -8.17 1.97
N ALA A 42 20.05 -7.47 1.20
CA ALA A 42 18.89 -6.78 1.75
C ALA A 42 17.78 -7.72 2.21
N ILE A 43 17.63 -8.89 1.56
CA ILE A 43 16.60 -9.88 1.90
C ILE A 43 17.09 -10.95 2.87
N THR A 44 18.37 -10.94 3.22
CA THR A 44 18.92 -11.87 4.23
C THR A 44 18.38 -11.52 5.61
N GLY A 45 17.77 -12.49 6.28
CA GLY A 45 17.27 -12.31 7.65
C GLY A 45 15.74 -12.31 7.77
N TYR A 46 14.99 -12.29 6.66
CA TYR A 46 13.56 -12.54 6.70
C TYR A 46 13.31 -14.04 6.91
N GLU A 47 12.60 -14.40 7.98
CA GLU A 47 12.32 -15.80 8.34
C GLU A 47 10.95 -16.26 7.87
N ARG A 48 9.99 -15.32 7.78
CA ARG A 48 8.59 -15.60 7.44
C ARG A 48 8.26 -15.30 5.98
N LEU A 49 9.06 -14.47 5.31
CA LEU A 49 8.88 -14.11 3.92
C LEU A 49 9.72 -15.00 3.00
N ASP A 50 9.07 -15.70 2.09
CA ASP A 50 9.73 -16.35 0.96
C ASP A 50 9.91 -15.33 -0.16
N ILE A 51 11.11 -14.76 -0.25
CA ILE A 51 11.41 -13.66 -1.18
C ILE A 51 12.21 -14.18 -2.37
N THR A 52 11.65 -14.02 -3.56
CA THR A 52 12.31 -14.33 -4.83
C THR A 52 12.62 -13.03 -5.57
N HIS A 53 13.84 -12.89 -6.11
CA HIS A 53 14.24 -11.76 -6.93
C HIS A 53 14.37 -12.13 -8.40
N ILE A 54 13.73 -11.36 -9.27
CA ILE A 54 13.82 -11.41 -10.73
C ILE A 54 14.58 -10.17 -11.20
N PRO A 55 15.88 -10.29 -11.59
CA PRO A 55 16.72 -9.16 -11.99
C PRO A 55 16.46 -8.77 -13.46
N GLU A 56 15.25 -8.34 -13.76
CA GLU A 56 14.81 -7.98 -15.11
C GLU A 56 13.92 -6.73 -15.08
N ASN A 57 13.79 -6.10 -16.24
CA ASN A 57 12.96 -4.90 -16.40
C ASN A 57 11.48 -5.23 -16.26
N PHE A 58 10.85 -4.65 -15.26
CA PHE A 58 9.45 -4.89 -14.89
C PHE A 58 8.42 -4.25 -15.83
N THR A 59 8.82 -3.39 -16.77
CA THR A 59 7.91 -2.85 -17.79
C THR A 59 7.49 -3.91 -18.82
N HIS A 60 8.24 -5.02 -18.92
CA HIS A 60 7.98 -6.07 -19.89
C HIS A 60 6.92 -7.07 -19.40
N GLU A 61 5.89 -7.28 -20.20
CA GLU A 61 4.84 -8.26 -19.91
C GLU A 61 5.37 -9.67 -19.60
N SER A 62 6.37 -10.12 -20.36
CA SER A 62 6.99 -11.44 -20.16
C SER A 62 7.62 -11.60 -18.78
N VAL A 63 8.17 -10.52 -18.22
CA VAL A 63 8.78 -10.49 -16.89
C VAL A 63 7.71 -10.52 -15.80
N LEU A 64 6.64 -9.74 -15.96
CA LEU A 64 5.50 -9.76 -15.02
C LEU A 64 4.79 -11.12 -15.03
N ARG A 65 4.72 -11.80 -16.17
CA ARG A 65 4.22 -13.18 -16.24
C ARG A 65 5.14 -14.19 -15.56
N LYS A 66 6.48 -14.02 -15.63
CA LYS A 66 7.44 -14.81 -14.84
C LYS A 66 7.25 -14.61 -13.33
N ALA A 67 6.84 -13.41 -12.92
CA ALA A 67 6.50 -13.11 -11.54
C ALA A 67 5.12 -13.64 -11.12
N PHE A 68 4.43 -14.40 -11.97
CA PHE A 68 3.09 -14.93 -11.73
C PHE A 68 2.07 -13.85 -11.36
N LEU A 69 2.12 -12.70 -12.05
CA LEU A 69 1.25 -11.56 -11.75
C LEU A 69 -0.24 -11.92 -11.91
N ASP A 70 -0.57 -12.83 -12.82
CA ASP A 70 -1.93 -13.36 -13.01
C ASP A 70 -2.50 -14.04 -11.77
N LYS A 71 -1.64 -14.46 -10.84
CA LYS A 71 -2.02 -15.10 -9.56
C LYS A 71 -1.74 -14.21 -8.34
N ALA A 72 -1.19 -13.02 -8.55
CA ALA A 72 -0.89 -12.11 -7.45
C ALA A 72 -2.18 -11.51 -6.87
N GLY A 73 -2.26 -11.48 -5.55
CA GLY A 73 -3.33 -10.75 -4.84
C GLY A 73 -3.11 -9.24 -4.92
N THR A 74 -1.85 -8.82 -4.79
CA THR A 74 -1.44 -7.42 -4.86
C THR A 74 -0.16 -7.25 -5.67
N PHE A 75 -0.13 -6.20 -6.47
CA PHE A 75 1.03 -5.75 -7.22
C PHE A 75 1.37 -4.32 -6.80
N MET A 76 2.55 -4.14 -6.22
CA MET A 76 3.05 -2.84 -5.79
C MET A 76 4.10 -2.34 -6.78
N ILE A 77 3.91 -1.12 -7.29
CA ILE A 77 4.84 -0.46 -8.20
C ILE A 77 5.47 0.71 -7.45
N LEU A 78 6.78 0.68 -7.30
CA LEU A 78 7.56 1.69 -6.58
C LEU A 78 8.51 2.40 -7.54
N PRO A 79 8.83 3.68 -7.31
CA PRO A 79 9.90 4.35 -8.05
C PRO A 79 11.18 3.54 -8.00
N ASP A 80 11.77 3.28 -9.17
CA ASP A 80 12.93 2.40 -9.31
C ASP A 80 14.23 3.21 -9.35
N SER A 81 15.06 3.00 -8.34
CA SER A 81 16.40 3.60 -8.25
C SER A 81 17.51 2.66 -8.75
N SER A 82 17.14 1.54 -9.38
CA SER A 82 18.12 0.58 -9.91
C SER A 82 18.99 1.23 -10.99
N GLY A 83 20.32 1.24 -10.76
CA GLY A 83 21.29 1.79 -11.70
C GLY A 83 21.37 3.31 -11.77
N LEU A 84 20.57 4.04 -10.98
CA LEU A 84 20.61 5.50 -10.93
C LEU A 84 21.78 6.02 -10.08
N LEU A 85 22.34 7.16 -10.50
CA LEU A 85 23.28 7.91 -9.68
C LEU A 85 22.56 8.66 -8.55
N PRO A 86 23.26 9.06 -7.47
CA PRO A 86 22.62 9.65 -6.28
C PRO A 86 21.82 10.95 -6.51
N HIS A 87 21.97 11.59 -7.67
CA HIS A 87 21.29 12.83 -8.06
C HIS A 87 20.27 12.64 -9.19
N GLU A 88 20.10 11.42 -9.66
CA GLU A 88 19.12 11.08 -10.70
C GLU A 88 17.79 10.67 -10.04
N GLU A 89 16.71 11.10 -10.66
CA GLU A 89 15.36 10.74 -10.23
C GLU A 89 14.84 9.53 -11.01
N PRO A 90 14.03 8.70 -10.39
CA PRO A 90 13.37 7.58 -11.06
C PRO A 90 12.48 8.05 -12.22
N ASP A 91 12.51 7.29 -13.30
CA ASP A 91 11.62 7.49 -14.45
C ASP A 91 10.21 6.98 -14.10
N GLU A 92 9.30 7.91 -13.84
CA GLU A 92 7.92 7.59 -13.46
C GLU A 92 7.04 7.12 -14.63
N ASP A 93 7.43 7.37 -15.88
CA ASP A 93 6.75 6.82 -17.04
C ASP A 93 6.76 5.28 -17.00
N LYS A 94 7.81 4.69 -16.42
CA LYS A 94 7.87 3.25 -16.16
C LYS A 94 6.75 2.78 -15.24
N THR A 95 6.38 3.57 -14.24
CA THR A 95 5.30 3.24 -13.29
C THR A 95 3.95 3.19 -14.01
N VAL A 96 3.65 4.17 -14.85
CA VAL A 96 2.41 4.22 -15.63
C VAL A 96 2.34 3.06 -16.65
N LEU A 97 3.43 2.84 -17.39
CA LEU A 97 3.51 1.74 -18.37
C LEU A 97 3.34 0.38 -17.69
N THR A 98 3.98 0.19 -16.54
CA THR A 98 3.90 -1.05 -15.78
C THR A 98 2.49 -1.28 -15.23
N CYS A 99 1.80 -0.24 -14.77
CA CYS A 99 0.41 -0.33 -14.35
C CYS A 99 -0.50 -0.79 -15.50
N LEU A 100 -0.38 -0.18 -16.69
CA LEU A 100 -1.11 -0.59 -17.89
C LEU A 100 -0.83 -2.04 -18.26
N THR A 101 0.44 -2.44 -18.26
CA THR A 101 0.85 -3.83 -18.55
C THR A 101 0.27 -4.80 -17.52
N ALA A 102 0.33 -4.46 -16.25
CA ALA A 102 -0.22 -5.29 -15.17
C ALA A 102 -1.73 -5.50 -15.33
N LYS A 103 -2.48 -4.43 -15.59
CA LYS A 103 -3.93 -4.50 -15.80
C LYS A 103 -4.32 -5.26 -17.06
N SER A 104 -3.48 -5.27 -18.08
CA SER A 104 -3.70 -6.11 -19.27
C SER A 104 -3.49 -7.61 -18.98
N ILE A 105 -2.62 -7.96 -18.03
CA ILE A 105 -2.38 -9.35 -17.62
C ILE A 105 -3.49 -9.83 -16.68
N SER A 106 -3.85 -9.00 -15.69
CA SER A 106 -4.84 -9.34 -14.67
C SER A 106 -5.61 -8.09 -14.23
N GLU A 107 -6.83 -7.93 -14.74
CA GLU A 107 -7.72 -6.82 -14.36
C GLU A 107 -8.10 -6.86 -12.88
N SER A 108 -8.19 -8.06 -12.32
CA SER A 108 -8.57 -8.29 -10.91
C SER A 108 -7.41 -8.11 -9.91
N CYS A 109 -6.17 -8.01 -10.38
CA CYS A 109 -5.02 -7.77 -9.51
C CYS A 109 -5.13 -6.39 -8.85
N ASN A 110 -4.96 -6.34 -7.53
CA ASN A 110 -4.93 -5.08 -6.79
C ASN A 110 -3.58 -4.38 -7.05
N VAL A 111 -3.60 -3.30 -7.85
CA VAL A 111 -2.40 -2.52 -8.20
C VAL A 111 -2.30 -1.31 -7.29
N VAL A 112 -1.20 -1.23 -6.53
CA VAL A 112 -0.83 -0.10 -5.68
C VAL A 112 0.38 0.58 -6.31
N ALA A 113 0.26 1.84 -6.72
CA ALA A 113 1.32 2.59 -7.36
C ALA A 113 1.80 3.73 -6.47
N HIS A 114 3.11 3.81 -6.23
CA HIS A 114 3.75 4.92 -5.57
C HIS A 114 4.34 5.87 -6.62
N VAL A 115 3.98 7.15 -6.55
CA VAL A 115 4.47 8.20 -7.43
C VAL A 115 5.03 9.36 -6.64
N LEU A 116 5.99 10.06 -7.22
CA LEU A 116 6.61 11.25 -6.65
C LEU A 116 5.95 12.52 -7.20
N ASP A 117 5.50 12.49 -8.46
CA ASP A 117 4.88 13.62 -9.14
C ASP A 117 3.34 13.45 -9.21
N VAL A 118 2.64 14.46 -8.67
CA VAL A 118 1.17 14.53 -8.69
C VAL A 118 0.60 14.54 -10.13
N GLU A 119 1.35 15.03 -11.11
CA GLU A 119 0.90 15.06 -12.52
C GLU A 119 0.65 13.64 -13.05
N ASN A 120 1.37 12.63 -12.56
CA ASN A 120 1.22 11.25 -12.96
C ASN A 120 -0.03 10.54 -12.38
N VAL A 121 -0.67 11.12 -11.37
CA VAL A 121 -1.88 10.56 -10.76
C VAL A 121 -2.99 10.33 -11.80
N SER A 122 -3.24 11.32 -12.65
CA SER A 122 -4.28 11.23 -13.69
C SER A 122 -4.00 10.11 -14.69
N HIS A 123 -2.73 9.84 -14.98
CA HIS A 123 -2.31 8.76 -15.87
C HIS A 123 -2.52 7.38 -15.21
N LEU A 124 -2.18 7.24 -13.94
CA LEU A 124 -2.39 6.00 -13.18
C LEU A 124 -3.88 5.70 -12.94
N GLN A 125 -4.70 6.71 -12.70
CA GLN A 125 -6.16 6.55 -12.64
C GLN A 125 -6.73 6.01 -13.96
N ARG A 126 -6.29 6.56 -15.10
CA ARG A 126 -6.67 6.04 -16.43
C ARG A 126 -6.12 4.64 -16.71
N ALA A 127 -4.98 4.29 -16.10
CA ALA A 127 -4.40 2.95 -16.15
C ALA A 127 -5.10 1.96 -15.21
N ASN A 128 -6.18 2.37 -14.51
CA ASN A 128 -6.93 1.58 -13.53
C ASN A 128 -6.08 1.09 -12.35
N ALA A 129 -5.10 1.88 -11.88
CA ALA A 129 -4.48 1.62 -10.58
C ALA A 129 -5.57 1.62 -9.49
N ASN A 130 -5.50 0.68 -8.56
CA ASN A 130 -6.49 0.59 -7.48
C ASN A 130 -6.19 1.60 -6.37
N GLU A 131 -4.92 1.79 -6.07
CA GLU A 131 -4.45 2.72 -5.05
C GLU A 131 -3.24 3.50 -5.60
N ILE A 132 -3.19 4.79 -5.33
CA ILE A 132 -2.08 5.66 -5.70
C ILE A 132 -1.57 6.34 -4.44
N VAL A 133 -0.29 6.16 -4.14
CA VAL A 133 0.35 6.71 -2.95
C VAL A 133 1.28 7.84 -3.36
N ILE A 134 1.05 9.03 -2.80
CA ILE A 134 1.84 10.24 -3.02
C ILE A 134 2.37 10.71 -1.65
N PRO A 135 3.58 10.31 -1.25
CA PRO A 135 4.09 10.61 0.09
C PRO A 135 4.19 12.11 0.36
N ASP A 136 4.58 12.89 -0.64
CA ASP A 136 4.84 14.33 -0.47
C ASP A 136 3.58 15.17 -0.22
N GLU A 137 2.39 14.68 -0.51
CA GLU A 137 1.15 15.38 -0.15
C GLU A 137 0.90 15.39 1.37
N HIS A 138 1.30 14.35 2.08
CA HIS A 138 1.03 14.22 3.51
C HIS A 138 2.07 14.93 4.39
N VAL A 139 3.31 15.02 3.94
CA VAL A 139 4.41 15.61 4.73
C VAL A 139 4.17 17.08 5.10
N PRO A 140 3.77 18.00 4.20
CA PRO A 140 3.48 19.38 4.56
C PRO A 140 2.34 19.50 5.57
N HIS A 141 1.30 18.70 5.44
CA HIS A 141 0.18 18.69 6.39
C HIS A 141 0.61 18.24 7.79
N LEU A 142 1.41 17.17 7.88
CA LEU A 142 1.94 16.70 9.15
C LEU A 142 2.86 17.75 9.78
N LEU A 143 3.76 18.37 9.02
CA LEU A 143 4.64 19.43 9.51
C LEU A 143 3.85 20.65 10.02
N ALA A 144 2.84 21.09 9.28
CA ALA A 144 1.97 22.18 9.71
C ALA A 144 1.24 21.83 11.01
N LYS A 145 0.76 20.59 11.15
CA LYS A 145 0.07 20.12 12.36
C LYS A 145 0.97 20.08 13.59
N HIS A 146 2.27 19.85 13.45
CA HIS A 146 3.19 19.99 14.58
C HIS A 146 3.21 21.40 15.17
N VAL A 147 2.91 22.41 14.35
CA VAL A 147 2.88 23.83 14.79
C VAL A 147 1.50 24.24 15.28
N THR A 148 0.44 23.87 14.55
CA THR A 148 -0.93 24.33 14.85
C THR A 148 -1.61 23.49 15.92
N ASP A 149 -1.37 22.19 15.95
CA ASP A 149 -2.04 21.24 16.83
C ASP A 149 -1.02 20.19 17.35
N PRO A 150 -0.06 20.60 18.21
CA PRO A 150 0.98 19.72 18.72
C PRO A 150 0.35 18.58 19.54
N GLY A 151 0.42 17.38 19.12
CA GLY A 151 -0.23 16.20 19.70
C GLY A 151 -1.01 15.40 18.66
N VAL A 152 -1.52 16.06 17.60
CA VAL A 152 -2.18 15.36 16.49
C VAL A 152 -1.18 14.47 15.72
N PRO A 153 0.03 14.92 15.35
CA PRO A 153 1.00 14.05 14.72
C PRO A 153 1.41 12.87 15.57
N GLN A 154 1.66 13.08 16.89
CA GLN A 154 1.99 11.99 17.81
C GLN A 154 0.85 10.97 17.91
N PHE A 155 -0.39 11.42 17.94
CA PHE A 155 -1.55 10.53 17.95
C PHE A 155 -1.64 9.73 16.64
N PHE A 156 -1.34 10.36 15.51
CA PHE A 156 -1.30 9.70 14.20
C PHE A 156 -0.19 8.65 14.13
N ASP A 157 1.01 8.98 14.60
CA ASP A 157 2.13 8.04 14.70
C ASP A 157 1.79 6.87 15.61
N ASP A 158 1.14 7.12 16.75
CA ASP A 158 0.69 6.09 17.68
C ASP A 158 -0.35 5.15 17.04
N LEU A 159 -1.22 5.66 16.18
CA LEU A 159 -2.23 4.85 15.49
C LEU A 159 -1.65 3.99 14.36
N ILE A 160 -0.65 4.51 13.65
CA ILE A 160 -0.14 3.88 12.41
C ILE A 160 1.15 3.10 12.66
N LEU A 161 2.07 3.63 13.50
CA LEU A 161 3.42 3.08 13.64
C LEU A 161 3.60 2.15 14.85
N LYS A 162 2.69 2.21 15.84
CA LYS A 162 2.79 1.31 16.99
C LYS A 162 2.15 -0.04 16.66
N GLU A 163 3.00 -1.03 16.47
CA GLU A 163 2.65 -2.44 16.25
C GLU A 163 2.30 -3.21 17.55
N GLU A 164 1.95 -2.53 18.65
CA GLU A 164 1.48 -3.24 19.84
C GLU A 164 0.13 -3.90 19.53
N GLU A 165 0.03 -5.20 19.70
CA GLU A 165 -1.08 -6.10 19.30
C GLU A 165 -2.49 -5.60 19.68
N ASP A 166 -2.61 -4.64 20.61
CA ASP A 166 -3.88 -4.09 21.09
C ASP A 166 -4.02 -2.55 20.91
N LYS A 167 -3.04 -1.87 20.32
CA LYS A 167 -3.02 -0.41 20.20
C LYS A 167 -2.68 0.01 18.78
N GLY A 168 -3.68 0.19 17.96
CA GLY A 168 -3.50 0.64 16.59
C GLY A 168 -4.80 0.58 15.81
N LEU A 169 -4.75 1.06 14.57
CA LEU A 169 -5.88 0.99 13.66
C LEU A 169 -6.00 -0.44 13.10
N GLN A 170 -7.13 -1.08 13.34
CA GLN A 170 -7.41 -2.43 12.85
C GLN A 170 -8.66 -2.45 11.99
N GLU A 171 -8.61 -3.16 10.88
CA GLU A 171 -9.79 -3.45 10.07
C GLU A 171 -10.43 -4.75 10.55
N VAL A 172 -11.70 -4.69 10.95
CA VAL A 172 -12.45 -5.84 11.40
C VAL A 172 -13.75 -5.99 10.62
N LYS A 173 -14.10 -7.23 10.27
CA LYS A 173 -15.38 -7.51 9.60
C LYS A 173 -16.53 -7.29 10.56
N ILE A 174 -17.51 -6.50 10.14
CA ILE A 174 -18.75 -6.32 10.91
C ILE A 174 -19.49 -7.66 10.97
N PRO A 175 -19.86 -8.16 12.18
CA PRO A 175 -20.68 -9.37 12.33
C PRO A 175 -22.00 -9.25 11.58
N LYS A 176 -22.44 -10.34 10.96
CA LYS A 176 -23.71 -10.36 10.22
C LYS A 176 -24.91 -9.92 11.06
N THR A 177 -24.88 -10.12 12.37
CA THR A 177 -25.89 -9.69 13.34
C THR A 177 -26.03 -8.17 13.47
N LEU A 178 -25.01 -7.42 13.05
CA LEU A 178 -24.98 -5.96 13.08
C LEU A 178 -25.23 -5.34 11.70
N ASN A 179 -25.43 -6.13 10.66
CA ASN A 179 -25.77 -5.62 9.33
C ASN A 179 -27.07 -4.82 9.38
N GLY A 180 -27.05 -3.62 8.75
CA GLY A 180 -28.21 -2.71 8.73
C GLY A 180 -28.49 -2.00 10.05
N GLN A 181 -27.60 -2.13 11.05
CA GLN A 181 -27.71 -1.35 12.28
C GLN A 181 -27.10 0.04 12.10
N THR A 182 -27.55 1.00 12.92
CA THR A 182 -27.02 2.36 12.91
C THR A 182 -25.59 2.40 13.43
N HIS A 183 -24.83 3.44 13.01
CA HIS A 183 -23.47 3.71 13.50
C HIS A 183 -23.36 3.63 15.03
N ASN A 184 -24.27 4.28 15.74
CA ASN A 184 -24.24 4.32 17.20
C ASN A 184 -24.36 2.92 17.84
N LYS A 185 -25.18 2.03 17.27
CA LYS A 185 -25.31 0.67 17.77
C LYS A 185 -24.07 -0.17 17.52
N ILE A 186 -23.47 -0.03 16.34
CA ILE A 186 -22.23 -0.74 15.99
C ILE A 186 -21.07 -0.22 16.85
N SER A 187 -20.95 1.10 17.00
CA SER A 187 -19.93 1.75 17.86
C SER A 187 -20.07 1.29 19.31
N ALA A 188 -21.30 1.31 19.86
CA ALA A 188 -21.57 0.83 21.21
C ALA A 188 -21.18 -0.64 21.39
N PHE A 189 -21.50 -1.50 20.41
CA PHE A 189 -21.14 -2.92 20.47
C PHE A 189 -19.61 -3.11 20.60
N TYR A 190 -18.81 -2.46 19.74
CA TYR A 190 -17.35 -2.58 19.80
C TYR A 190 -16.77 -1.96 21.06
N LYS A 191 -17.30 -0.82 21.49
CA LYS A 191 -16.89 -0.15 22.73
C LYS A 191 -17.12 -1.02 23.96
N PHE A 192 -18.33 -1.58 24.11
CA PHE A 192 -18.67 -2.38 25.30
C PHE A 192 -18.05 -3.78 25.28
N LYS A 193 -17.91 -4.40 24.10
CA LYS A 193 -17.43 -5.76 24.02
C LYS A 193 -15.89 -5.88 24.02
N TYR A 194 -15.22 -4.91 23.38
CA TYR A 194 -13.77 -4.98 23.13
C TYR A 194 -13.01 -3.75 23.66
N GLY A 195 -13.69 -2.71 24.12
CA GLY A 195 -13.08 -1.44 24.50
C GLY A 195 -12.64 -0.59 23.30
N TRP A 196 -12.98 -0.98 22.07
CA TRP A 196 -12.52 -0.34 20.85
C TRP A 196 -13.32 0.90 20.48
N LEU A 197 -12.65 1.86 19.87
CA LEU A 197 -13.27 3.04 19.28
C LEU A 197 -13.49 2.78 17.78
N LEU A 198 -14.74 2.85 17.32
CA LEU A 198 -15.05 2.76 15.89
C LEU A 198 -14.72 4.09 15.22
N VAL A 199 -13.73 4.09 14.29
CA VAL A 199 -13.26 5.28 13.59
C VAL A 199 -14.01 5.48 12.28
N GLY A 200 -14.36 4.39 11.58
CA GLY A 200 -15.04 4.48 10.28
C GLY A 200 -15.43 3.12 9.72
N TYR A 201 -15.91 3.13 8.49
CA TYR A 201 -16.29 1.94 7.73
C TYR A 201 -15.57 1.93 6.39
N ALA A 202 -15.08 0.77 6.00
CA ALA A 202 -14.63 0.50 4.64
C ALA A 202 -15.68 -0.40 3.95
N ILE A 203 -16.26 0.06 2.85
CA ILE A 203 -17.16 -0.74 2.02
C ILE A 203 -16.34 -1.25 0.84
N ARG A 204 -15.93 -2.52 0.88
CA ARG A 204 -15.28 -3.15 -0.26
C ARG A 204 -16.33 -3.55 -1.30
N LYS A 205 -16.50 -2.73 -2.34
CA LYS A 205 -17.11 -3.17 -3.59
C LYS A 205 -16.02 -3.77 -4.46
N ALA A 206 -16.25 -4.92 -5.05
CA ALA A 206 -15.33 -5.48 -6.04
C ALA A 206 -15.09 -4.43 -7.14
N GLY A 207 -13.85 -3.89 -7.23
CA GLY A 207 -13.43 -2.94 -8.26
C GLY A 207 -13.46 -1.45 -7.89
N PHE A 208 -13.63 -1.05 -6.62
CA PHE A 208 -13.62 0.37 -6.23
C PHE A 208 -12.49 0.71 -5.25
N SER A 209 -11.79 1.85 -5.49
CA SER A 209 -10.84 2.44 -4.56
C SER A 209 -11.56 3.19 -3.43
N LEU A 210 -10.89 3.35 -2.29
CA LEU A 210 -11.43 4.02 -1.08
C LEU A 210 -11.68 5.54 -1.27
N ASP A 211 -11.03 6.18 -2.25
CA ASP A 211 -11.01 7.64 -2.39
C ASP A 211 -12.35 8.27 -2.84
N GLU A 212 -13.21 7.51 -3.52
CA GLU A 212 -14.50 8.05 -3.98
C GLU A 212 -15.57 8.22 -2.88
N GLN A 213 -15.38 7.62 -1.71
CA GLN A 213 -16.41 7.68 -0.65
C GLN A 213 -16.15 8.69 0.46
N MET A 214 -14.94 9.26 0.55
CA MET A 214 -14.65 10.31 1.53
C MET A 214 -15.19 11.69 1.13
N GLY A 215 -15.56 11.88 -0.15
CA GLY A 215 -16.09 13.15 -0.68
C GLY A 215 -17.59 13.38 -0.49
N GLU A 216 -18.39 12.36 -0.20
CA GLU A 216 -19.86 12.48 -0.18
C GLU A 216 -20.54 12.42 1.21
N SER A 217 -19.80 12.25 2.29
CA SER A 217 -20.39 12.20 3.63
C SER A 217 -20.55 13.55 4.33
N GLY A 218 -20.54 14.64 3.58
CA GLY A 218 -20.74 16.02 4.05
C GLY A 218 -22.19 16.49 3.93
N SER A 219 -23.20 15.72 4.36
CA SER A 219 -24.54 16.25 4.61
C SER A 219 -24.82 16.23 6.10
N PRO A 220 -25.09 17.39 6.73
CA PRO A 220 -25.47 17.44 8.15
C PRO A 220 -26.88 16.90 8.30
N LEU A 221 -27.05 16.07 9.32
CA LEU A 221 -28.33 15.88 9.99
C LEU A 221 -28.51 16.98 11.03
#